data_5fd9266be7b606999a34b745d4a97730
#
_entry.id   5fd9266be7b606999a34b745d4a97730
#
_cell.length_a   1.000
_cell.length_b   1.000
_cell.length_c   1.000
_cell.angle_alpha   90.00
_cell.angle_beta   90.00
_cell.angle_gamma   90.00
#
_symmetry.space_group_name_H-M   'P 1'
#
loop_
_entity.id
_entity.type
_entity.pdbx_description
1 polymer ?
#
loop_
_entity_poly.entity_id
_entity_poly.type
_entity_poly.pdbx_seq_one_letter_code
_entity_poly.pdbx_strand_id
1 'polypeptide(L)'
;WATSGLDTHPIIIARHTKAKPRANWSAAEDERPLAGTGKRQALALARLLTAWEPSRVLSSPWLRCVQTVAPYVNEYSLTVKEKKSLSEAGAERHPKRTAKTIASLFEKGTPALVCTHRPVLPVVLDAVAEHLLTKKQKEHLPAKDPYLEPGDILVLQVSAYERGGIVSAEVVRPFTD
;
A
#
# COMPACT_ATOMS: atom_id res chain seq x y z
N TRP A 1 -20.53 6.01 -25.91
CA TRP A 1 -19.79 5.37 -24.82
C TRP A 1 -20.68 5.43 -23.59
N ALA A 2 -21.16 4.30 -23.10
CA ALA A 2 -21.89 4.24 -21.86
C ALA A 2 -20.88 4.52 -20.72
N THR A 3 -20.91 5.71 -20.18
CA THR A 3 -20.00 6.20 -19.12
C THR A 3 -20.26 5.55 -17.76
N SER A 4 -21.32 4.81 -17.59
CA SER A 4 -21.78 4.29 -16.31
C SER A 4 -21.03 3.05 -15.78
N GLY A 5 -20.16 2.42 -16.54
CA GLY A 5 -19.48 1.18 -16.14
C GLY A 5 -17.96 1.32 -15.84
N LEU A 6 -17.39 2.51 -16.06
CA LEU A 6 -15.94 2.74 -15.95
C LEU A 6 -15.54 3.67 -14.80
N ASP A 7 -16.50 4.03 -13.94
CA ASP A 7 -16.20 4.88 -12.79
C ASP A 7 -15.49 4.06 -11.72
N THR A 8 -14.22 4.35 -11.52
CA THR A 8 -13.36 3.63 -10.56
C THR A 8 -12.59 4.60 -9.68
N HIS A 9 -12.18 4.13 -8.52
CA HIS A 9 -11.24 4.85 -7.66
C HIS A 9 -10.06 3.93 -7.31
N PRO A 10 -8.84 4.48 -7.17
CA PRO A 10 -7.67 3.67 -6.85
C PRO A 10 -7.58 3.35 -5.36
N ILE A 11 -7.23 2.10 -5.06
CA ILE A 11 -6.65 1.70 -3.78
C ILE A 11 -5.23 1.22 -4.06
N ILE A 12 -4.24 1.83 -3.41
CA ILE A 12 -2.83 1.59 -3.64
C ILE A 12 -2.22 0.95 -2.40
N ILE A 13 -1.63 -0.24 -2.56
CA ILE A 13 -0.88 -0.92 -1.51
C ILE A 13 0.60 -0.77 -1.81
N ALA A 14 1.33 -0.09 -0.94
CA ALA A 14 2.77 0.14 -1.04
C ALA A 14 3.54 -0.69 -0.01
N ARG A 15 4.61 -1.35 -0.42
CA ARG A 15 5.66 -1.77 0.49
C ARG A 15 6.58 -0.58 0.75
N HIS A 16 6.96 -0.35 2.03
CA HIS A 16 7.92 0.70 2.34
C HIS A 16 9.17 0.60 1.47
N THR A 17 9.79 1.73 1.14
CA THR A 17 11.03 1.82 0.36
C THR A 17 12.22 1.27 1.13
N LYS A 18 13.39 1.20 0.50
CA LYS A 18 14.58 0.55 1.05
C LYS A 18 15.00 1.13 2.39
N ALA A 19 14.89 0.35 3.45
CA ALA A 19 15.32 0.72 4.80
C ALA A 19 16.82 0.44 4.99
N LYS A 20 17.42 1.05 6.03
CA LYS A 20 18.77 0.67 6.46
C LYS A 20 18.85 -0.85 6.72
N PRO A 21 19.96 -1.53 6.35
CA PRO A 21 20.16 -2.94 6.67
C PRO A 21 20.06 -3.18 8.18
N ARG A 22 19.44 -4.29 8.59
CA ARG A 22 19.32 -4.66 10.02
C ARG A 22 20.68 -4.80 10.68
N ALA A 23 21.68 -5.32 9.97
CA ALA A 23 23.05 -5.44 10.48
C ALA A 23 23.69 -4.09 10.87
N ASN A 24 23.20 -2.98 10.32
CA ASN A 24 23.71 -1.63 10.55
C ASN A 24 22.77 -0.79 11.44
N TRP A 25 21.87 -1.47 12.17
CA TRP A 25 20.89 -0.80 13.03
C TRP A 25 20.85 -1.45 14.42
N SER A 26 21.11 -0.69 15.47
CA SER A 26 21.22 -1.18 16.86
C SER A 26 20.07 -0.73 17.78
N ALA A 27 19.22 0.21 17.31
CA ALA A 27 18.07 0.67 18.06
C ALA A 27 16.81 -0.20 17.75
N ALA A 28 15.65 0.19 18.27
CA ALA A 28 14.41 -0.52 18.08
C ALA A 28 14.03 -0.67 16.58
N GLU A 29 13.47 -1.82 16.21
CA GLU A 29 13.18 -2.16 14.81
C GLU A 29 12.12 -1.23 14.18
N ASP A 30 11.19 -0.72 14.97
CA ASP A 30 10.18 0.24 14.55
C ASP A 30 10.75 1.64 14.27
N GLU A 31 11.89 1.98 14.87
CA GLU A 31 12.63 3.22 14.62
C GLU A 31 13.62 3.13 13.44
N ARG A 32 13.76 1.95 12.82
CA ARG A 32 14.70 1.75 11.70
C ARG A 32 14.29 2.57 10.48
N PRO A 33 15.13 3.56 10.06
CA PRO A 33 14.79 4.52 9.02
C PRO A 33 15.05 3.99 7.61
N LEU A 34 14.67 4.77 6.61
CA LEU A 34 15.07 4.56 5.23
C LEU A 34 16.56 4.76 5.02
N ALA A 35 17.13 3.97 4.11
CA ALA A 35 18.46 4.20 3.55
C ALA A 35 18.43 5.39 2.57
N GLY A 36 19.61 5.84 2.13
CA GLY A 36 19.71 6.90 1.11
C GLY A 36 18.95 6.58 -0.18
N THR A 37 19.10 5.36 -0.70
CA THR A 37 18.32 4.86 -1.85
C THR A 37 16.82 4.89 -1.54
N GLY A 38 16.41 4.44 -0.34
CA GLY A 38 15.00 4.44 0.04
C GLY A 38 14.38 5.83 0.07
N LYS A 39 15.14 6.86 0.46
CA LYS A 39 14.67 8.26 0.41
C LYS A 39 14.44 8.71 -1.05
N ARG A 40 15.33 8.33 -1.99
CA ARG A 40 15.13 8.62 -3.42
C ARG A 40 13.93 7.87 -3.98
N GLN A 41 13.74 6.61 -3.61
CA GLN A 41 12.56 5.83 -3.97
C GLN A 41 11.27 6.48 -3.46
N ALA A 42 11.24 7.00 -2.22
CA ALA A 42 10.09 7.70 -1.66
C ALA A 42 9.74 8.98 -2.44
N LEU A 43 10.73 9.73 -2.91
CA LEU A 43 10.51 10.89 -3.77
C LEU A 43 9.95 10.50 -5.16
N ALA A 44 10.48 9.43 -5.77
CA ALA A 44 9.96 8.92 -7.03
C ALA A 44 8.52 8.40 -6.87
N LEU A 45 8.23 7.69 -5.78
CA LEU A 45 6.88 7.24 -5.44
C LEU A 45 5.92 8.42 -5.28
N ALA A 46 6.31 9.48 -4.57
CA ALA A 46 5.47 10.67 -4.39
C ALA A 46 5.06 11.29 -5.73
N ARG A 47 5.99 11.41 -6.67
CA ARG A 47 5.71 11.89 -8.03
C ARG A 47 4.74 10.98 -8.80
N LEU A 48 4.92 9.67 -8.69
CA LEU A 48 4.06 8.70 -9.36
C LEU A 48 2.63 8.73 -8.78
N LEU A 49 2.47 8.90 -7.48
CA LEU A 49 1.17 8.95 -6.80
C LEU A 49 0.27 10.10 -7.29
N THR A 50 0.82 11.14 -7.90
CA THR A 50 0.04 12.23 -8.50
C THR A 50 -0.89 11.75 -9.62
N ALA A 51 -0.60 10.59 -10.26
CA ALA A 51 -1.46 10.02 -11.28
C ALA A 51 -2.78 9.46 -10.73
N TRP A 52 -2.84 9.14 -9.45
CA TRP A 52 -4.02 8.54 -8.80
C TRP A 52 -4.60 9.40 -7.66
N GLU A 53 -3.89 10.41 -7.23
CA GLU A 53 -4.30 11.38 -6.21
C GLU A 53 -4.94 10.76 -4.96
N PRO A 54 -4.31 9.77 -4.29
CA PRO A 54 -4.89 9.18 -3.10
C PRO A 54 -5.05 10.21 -1.98
N SER A 55 -6.31 10.54 -1.67
CA SER A 55 -6.66 11.53 -0.64
C SER A 55 -6.63 10.98 0.78
N ARG A 56 -6.66 9.66 0.94
CA ARG A 56 -6.57 8.96 2.23
C ARG A 56 -5.27 8.19 2.32
N VAL A 57 -4.45 8.50 3.32
CA VAL A 57 -3.17 7.81 3.53
C VAL A 57 -3.19 7.07 4.87
N LEU A 58 -3.05 5.74 4.82
CA LEU A 58 -2.87 4.87 5.96
C LEU A 58 -1.44 4.33 5.96
N SER A 59 -0.81 4.27 7.11
CA SER A 59 0.56 3.74 7.23
C SER A 59 0.72 2.90 8.49
N SER A 60 1.60 1.91 8.41
CA SER A 60 2.26 1.40 9.60
C SER A 60 2.91 2.56 10.36
N PRO A 61 2.87 2.60 11.71
CA PRO A 61 3.53 3.63 12.49
C PRO A 61 5.06 3.50 12.48
N TRP A 62 5.61 2.43 11.96
CA TRP A 62 7.06 2.23 11.92
C TRP A 62 7.73 3.23 10.99
N LEU A 63 8.82 3.83 11.45
CA LEU A 63 9.46 5.00 10.86
C LEU A 63 9.67 4.87 9.34
N ARG A 64 10.13 3.71 8.84
CA ARG A 64 10.36 3.49 7.40
C ARG A 64 9.11 3.59 6.54
N CYS A 65 7.93 3.22 7.07
CA CYS A 65 6.67 3.39 6.36
C CYS A 65 6.23 4.87 6.36
N VAL A 66 6.31 5.53 7.50
CA VAL A 66 5.99 6.96 7.62
C VAL A 66 6.89 7.79 6.70
N GLN A 67 8.20 7.51 6.68
CA GLN A 67 9.15 8.18 5.80
C GLN A 67 8.90 7.88 4.30
N THR A 68 8.35 6.72 3.96
CA THR A 68 8.01 6.37 2.58
C THR A 68 6.90 7.26 2.03
N VAL A 69 5.88 7.55 2.82
CA VAL A 69 4.73 8.35 2.37
C VAL A 69 4.90 9.85 2.62
N ALA A 70 5.85 10.23 3.48
CA ALA A 70 6.05 11.62 3.89
C ALA A 70 6.22 12.63 2.73
N PRO A 71 7.00 12.35 1.66
CA PRO A 71 7.13 13.30 0.56
C PRO A 71 5.79 13.64 -0.10
N TYR A 72 4.95 12.63 -0.36
CA TYR A 72 3.62 12.82 -0.94
C TYR A 72 2.68 13.58 0.02
N VAL A 73 2.63 13.14 1.26
CA VAL A 73 1.75 13.71 2.29
C VAL A 73 2.07 15.18 2.56
N ASN A 74 3.36 15.53 2.62
CA ASN A 74 3.80 16.91 2.85
C ASN A 74 3.46 17.82 1.65
N GLU A 75 3.65 17.33 0.43
CA GLU A 75 3.36 18.10 -0.79
C GLU A 75 1.87 18.45 -0.91
N TYR A 76 0.98 17.51 -0.56
CA TYR A 76 -0.47 17.70 -0.65
C TYR A 76 -1.14 18.07 0.67
N SER A 77 -0.37 18.36 1.73
CA SER A 77 -0.88 18.72 3.05
C SER A 77 -1.90 17.71 3.60
N LEU A 78 -1.65 16.40 3.35
CA LEU A 78 -2.51 15.32 3.82
C LEU A 78 -2.14 14.88 5.24
N THR A 79 -3.06 14.17 5.90
CA THR A 79 -2.81 13.57 7.20
C THR A 79 -2.64 12.06 7.07
N VAL A 80 -1.54 11.53 7.61
CA VAL A 80 -1.33 10.07 7.71
C VAL A 80 -2.12 9.51 8.87
N LYS A 81 -2.93 8.49 8.61
CA LYS A 81 -3.58 7.68 9.65
C LYS A 81 -2.70 6.48 9.98
N GLU A 82 -1.96 6.56 11.05
CA GLU A 82 -1.16 5.44 11.52
C GLU A 82 -2.05 4.32 12.07
N LYS A 83 -1.77 3.09 11.63
CA LYS A 83 -2.48 1.86 11.99
C LYS A 83 -1.50 0.81 12.48
N LYS A 84 -1.53 0.49 13.77
CA LYS A 84 -0.71 -0.59 14.35
C LYS A 84 -0.96 -1.93 13.65
N SER A 85 -2.17 -2.18 13.12
CA SER A 85 -2.51 -3.37 12.34
C SER A 85 -1.71 -3.51 11.03
N LEU A 86 -1.08 -2.45 10.53
CA LEU A 86 -0.23 -2.46 9.33
C LEU A 86 1.26 -2.66 9.66
N SER A 87 1.66 -2.74 10.94
CA SER A 87 3.02 -3.08 11.34
C SER A 87 3.23 -4.59 11.37
N GLU A 88 4.49 -5.03 11.29
CA GLU A 88 4.85 -6.46 11.36
C GLU A 88 4.29 -7.09 12.64
N ALA A 89 4.63 -6.52 13.81
CA ALA A 89 4.14 -7.00 15.09
C ALA A 89 2.61 -6.93 15.25
N GLY A 90 1.96 -5.92 14.68
CA GLY A 90 0.51 -5.77 14.75
C GLY A 90 -0.23 -6.81 13.91
N ALA A 91 0.26 -7.08 12.70
CA ALA A 91 -0.30 -8.07 11.81
C ALA A 91 -0.08 -9.50 12.32
N GLU A 92 1.10 -9.78 12.87
CA GLU A 92 1.42 -11.08 13.46
C GLU A 92 0.48 -11.41 14.64
N ARG A 93 0.29 -10.45 15.56
CA ARG A 93 -0.59 -10.65 16.73
C ARG A 93 -2.07 -10.67 16.39
N HIS A 94 -2.50 -9.87 15.43
CA HIS A 94 -3.92 -9.63 15.12
C HIS A 94 -4.20 -9.57 13.61
N PRO A 95 -3.97 -10.65 12.84
CA PRO A 95 -4.14 -10.64 11.38
C PRO A 95 -5.57 -10.26 10.96
N LYS A 96 -6.58 -10.63 11.72
CA LYS A 96 -7.98 -10.22 11.47
C LYS A 96 -8.19 -8.71 11.52
N ARG A 97 -7.42 -7.99 12.34
CA ARG A 97 -7.48 -6.51 12.38
C ARG A 97 -6.84 -5.89 11.15
N THR A 98 -5.77 -6.50 10.64
CA THR A 98 -5.14 -6.10 9.38
C THR A 98 -6.15 -6.28 8.23
N ALA A 99 -6.74 -7.46 8.10
CA ALA A 99 -7.75 -7.74 7.08
C ALA A 99 -8.93 -6.76 7.16
N LYS A 100 -9.46 -6.48 8.36
CA LYS A 100 -10.53 -5.48 8.55
C LYS A 100 -10.10 -4.06 8.13
N THR A 101 -8.84 -3.69 8.40
CA THR A 101 -8.31 -2.39 7.98
C THR A 101 -8.32 -2.27 6.45
N ILE A 102 -7.92 -3.32 5.74
CA ILE A 102 -7.92 -3.36 4.27
C ILE A 102 -9.36 -3.36 3.74
N ALA A 103 -10.24 -4.24 4.23
CA ALA A 103 -11.64 -4.30 3.81
C ALA A 103 -12.35 -2.94 3.93
N SER A 104 -12.07 -2.18 4.99
CA SER A 104 -12.65 -0.84 5.19
C SER A 104 -12.30 0.20 4.11
N LEU A 105 -11.30 -0.07 3.27
CA LEU A 105 -10.95 0.82 2.16
C LEU A 105 -11.97 0.68 1.02
N PHE A 106 -12.41 -0.55 0.75
CA PHE A 106 -13.36 -0.86 -0.31
C PHE A 106 -14.78 -0.34 0.00
N GLU A 107 -15.13 -0.23 1.29
CA GLU A 107 -16.43 0.30 1.73
C GLU A 107 -16.56 1.82 1.53
N LYS A 108 -15.44 2.56 1.46
CA LYS A 108 -15.47 4.03 1.52
C LYS A 108 -15.51 4.74 0.16
N GLY A 109 -15.25 4.03 -0.94
CA GLY A 109 -15.35 4.58 -2.28
C GLY A 109 -14.46 5.82 -2.54
N THR A 110 -13.30 5.92 -1.89
CA THR A 110 -12.38 7.06 -2.04
C THR A 110 -10.96 6.60 -2.29
N PRO A 111 -10.20 7.32 -3.16
CA PRO A 111 -8.79 7.03 -3.42
C PRO A 111 -7.98 6.90 -2.13
N ALA A 112 -7.24 5.79 -2.01
CA ALA A 112 -6.49 5.50 -0.79
C ALA A 112 -5.10 4.92 -1.06
N LEU A 113 -4.13 5.30 -0.21
CA LEU A 113 -2.79 4.73 -0.14
C LEU A 113 -2.60 4.02 1.20
N VAL A 114 -2.07 2.81 1.15
CA VAL A 114 -1.65 2.04 2.34
C VAL A 114 -0.18 1.73 2.23
N CYS A 115 0.60 2.09 3.24
CA CYS A 115 2.02 1.70 3.33
C CYS A 115 2.24 0.68 4.45
N THR A 116 2.87 -0.43 4.10
CA THR A 116 3.09 -1.56 5.01
C THR A 116 4.41 -2.28 4.73
N HIS A 117 4.59 -3.47 5.27
CA HIS A 117 5.81 -4.26 5.29
C HIS A 117 5.64 -5.60 4.55
N ARG A 118 6.74 -6.18 4.04
CA ARG A 118 6.76 -7.48 3.38
C ARG A 118 6.04 -8.59 4.18
N PRO A 119 6.29 -8.80 5.49
CA PRO A 119 5.62 -9.86 6.25
C PRO A 119 4.10 -9.66 6.42
N VAL A 120 3.60 -8.45 6.18
CA VAL A 120 2.17 -8.11 6.30
C VAL A 120 1.43 -8.34 4.97
N LEU A 121 2.15 -8.32 3.85
CA LEU A 121 1.55 -8.44 2.51
C LEU A 121 0.68 -9.69 2.31
N PRO A 122 1.01 -10.89 2.80
CA PRO A 122 0.12 -12.04 2.66
C PRO A 122 -1.29 -11.77 3.17
N VAL A 123 -1.43 -11.26 4.40
CA VAL A 123 -2.74 -10.95 5.00
C VAL A 123 -3.45 -9.82 4.24
N VAL A 124 -2.69 -8.83 3.75
CA VAL A 124 -3.23 -7.74 2.93
C VAL A 124 -3.76 -8.26 1.59
N LEU A 125 -2.99 -9.11 0.90
CA LEU A 125 -3.37 -9.67 -0.40
C LEU A 125 -4.53 -10.65 -0.29
N ASP A 126 -4.62 -11.43 0.79
CA ASP A 126 -5.78 -12.27 1.06
C ASP A 126 -7.04 -11.42 1.24
N ALA A 127 -6.96 -10.33 2.02
CA ALA A 127 -8.09 -9.42 2.19
C ALA A 127 -8.48 -8.70 0.88
N VAL A 128 -7.51 -8.35 0.03
CA VAL A 128 -7.75 -7.80 -1.32
C VAL A 128 -8.44 -8.82 -2.20
N ALA A 129 -8.05 -10.09 -2.14
CA ALA A 129 -8.60 -11.16 -2.97
C ALA A 129 -10.11 -11.39 -2.75
N GLU A 130 -10.64 -11.07 -1.57
CA GLU A 130 -12.08 -11.13 -1.26
C GLU A 130 -12.93 -10.14 -2.08
N HIS A 131 -12.28 -9.12 -2.69
CA HIS A 131 -12.92 -8.08 -3.51
C HIS A 131 -12.74 -8.30 -5.03
N LEU A 132 -12.14 -9.40 -5.46
CA LEU A 132 -12.01 -9.72 -6.88
C LEU A 132 -13.36 -10.09 -7.48
N LEU A 133 -13.71 -9.51 -8.63
CA LEU A 133 -14.94 -9.81 -9.35
C LEU A 133 -14.91 -11.21 -10.00
N THR A 134 -13.73 -11.68 -10.38
CA THR A 134 -13.54 -12.99 -11.01
C THR A 134 -12.33 -13.72 -10.43
N LYS A 135 -12.37 -15.06 -10.41
CA LYS A 135 -11.22 -15.88 -9.97
C LYS A 135 -9.97 -15.66 -10.84
N LYS A 136 -10.15 -15.35 -12.13
CA LYS A 136 -9.04 -15.09 -13.07
C LYS A 136 -8.21 -13.86 -12.65
N GLN A 137 -8.84 -12.86 -12.04
CA GLN A 137 -8.14 -11.66 -11.58
C GLN A 137 -7.10 -11.95 -10.49
N LYS A 138 -7.19 -13.09 -9.81
CA LYS A 138 -6.19 -13.52 -8.82
C LYS A 138 -4.79 -13.67 -9.43
N GLU A 139 -4.70 -13.97 -10.73
CA GLU A 139 -3.43 -14.07 -11.46
C GLU A 139 -2.68 -12.74 -11.55
N HIS A 140 -3.38 -11.62 -11.39
CA HIS A 140 -2.80 -10.26 -11.39
C HIS A 140 -2.31 -9.82 -10.00
N LEU A 141 -2.61 -10.57 -8.95
CA LEU A 141 -2.09 -10.28 -7.62
C LEU A 141 -0.71 -10.93 -7.42
N PRO A 142 0.21 -10.27 -6.72
CA PRO A 142 1.50 -10.85 -6.38
C PRO A 142 1.30 -12.14 -5.55
N ALA A 143 1.79 -13.28 -6.05
CA ALA A 143 1.56 -14.60 -5.43
C ALA A 143 2.77 -15.17 -4.70
N LYS A 144 3.98 -14.66 -4.99
CA LYS A 144 5.25 -15.20 -4.46
C LYS A 144 5.99 -14.15 -3.65
N ASP A 145 6.55 -14.56 -2.51
CA ASP A 145 7.50 -13.74 -1.75
C ASP A 145 8.65 -13.24 -2.65
N PRO A 146 8.98 -11.94 -2.61
CA PRO A 146 8.62 -10.93 -1.63
C PRO A 146 7.31 -10.16 -1.88
N TYR A 147 6.45 -10.63 -2.76
CA TYR A 147 5.17 -10.03 -3.21
C TYR A 147 5.35 -8.67 -3.91
N LEU A 148 5.94 -7.71 -3.22
CA LEU A 148 6.35 -6.39 -3.70
C LEU A 148 7.81 -6.16 -3.28
N GLU A 149 8.65 -5.64 -4.15
CA GLU A 149 9.98 -5.16 -3.80
C GLU A 149 9.90 -3.83 -2.99
N PRO A 150 10.96 -3.41 -2.29
CA PRO A 150 10.94 -2.15 -1.56
C PRO A 150 10.61 -0.96 -2.48
N GLY A 151 9.48 -0.30 -2.21
CA GLY A 151 8.99 0.81 -3.00
C GLY A 151 8.05 0.44 -4.15
N ASP A 152 7.86 -0.85 -4.43
CA ASP A 152 6.81 -1.28 -5.36
C ASP A 152 5.43 -1.00 -4.77
N ILE A 153 4.48 -0.75 -5.66
CA ILE A 153 3.07 -0.56 -5.33
C ILE A 153 2.19 -1.52 -6.12
N LEU A 154 1.12 -1.99 -5.49
CA LEU A 154 0.00 -2.65 -6.15
C LEU A 154 -1.13 -1.63 -6.29
N VAL A 155 -1.49 -1.30 -7.52
CA VAL A 155 -2.59 -0.40 -7.84
C VAL A 155 -3.82 -1.21 -8.16
N LEU A 156 -4.90 -0.99 -7.42
CA LEU A 156 -6.20 -1.61 -7.59
C LEU A 156 -7.18 -0.54 -8.08
N GLN A 157 -7.82 -0.75 -9.22
CA GLN A 157 -8.95 0.06 -9.65
C GLN A 157 -10.24 -0.58 -9.15
N VAL A 158 -10.94 0.12 -8.31
CA VAL A 158 -12.14 -0.37 -7.63
C VAL A 158 -13.39 0.28 -8.22
N SER A 159 -14.37 -0.53 -8.60
CA SER A 159 -15.61 -0.05 -9.19
C SER A 159 -16.42 0.79 -8.19
N ALA A 160 -16.95 1.91 -8.65
CA ALA A 160 -17.90 2.72 -7.88
C ALA A 160 -19.30 2.05 -7.80
N TYR A 161 -19.60 1.11 -8.71
CA TYR A 161 -20.93 0.51 -8.86
C TYR A 161 -21.03 -0.92 -8.32
N GLU A 162 -19.95 -1.70 -8.42
CA GLU A 162 -19.98 -3.14 -8.08
C GLU A 162 -19.52 -3.42 -6.64
N ARG A 163 -20.10 -2.72 -5.66
CA ARG A 163 -19.87 -2.94 -4.22
C ARG A 163 -18.39 -3.04 -3.83
N GLY A 164 -17.55 -2.19 -4.41
CA GLY A 164 -16.11 -2.21 -4.16
C GLY A 164 -15.37 -3.35 -4.86
N GLY A 165 -15.91 -3.92 -5.95
CA GLY A 165 -15.24 -4.95 -6.72
C GLY A 165 -14.02 -4.42 -7.49
N ILE A 166 -12.95 -5.21 -7.52
CA ILE A 166 -11.71 -4.85 -8.21
C ILE A 166 -11.87 -5.09 -9.71
N VAL A 167 -11.74 -4.03 -10.51
CA VAL A 167 -11.80 -4.09 -11.99
C VAL A 167 -10.44 -4.45 -12.56
N SER A 168 -9.36 -3.87 -12.06
CA SER A 168 -8.00 -4.19 -12.48
C SER A 168 -7.02 -4.12 -11.29
N ALA A 169 -5.93 -4.87 -11.40
CA ALA A 169 -4.82 -4.88 -10.46
C ALA A 169 -3.51 -4.93 -11.23
N GLU A 170 -2.56 -4.07 -10.90
CA GLU A 170 -1.23 -4.06 -11.49
C GLU A 170 -0.15 -3.70 -10.48
N VAL A 171 1.01 -4.30 -10.64
CA VAL A 171 2.20 -3.94 -9.85
C VAL A 171 3.01 -2.91 -10.63
N VAL A 172 3.30 -1.78 -9.98
CA VAL A 172 4.09 -0.69 -10.56
C VAL A 172 5.36 -0.47 -9.74
N ARG A 173 6.46 -0.34 -10.43
CA ARG A 173 7.78 -0.05 -9.83
C ARG A 173 8.18 1.37 -10.18
N PRO A 174 8.09 2.32 -9.23
CA PRO A 174 8.35 3.74 -9.52
C PRO A 174 9.84 4.08 -9.67
N PHE A 175 10.73 3.19 -9.26
CA PHE A 175 12.17 3.44 -9.26
C PHE A 175 12.95 2.15 -9.50
N THR A 176 13.83 2.18 -10.47
CA THR A 176 14.87 1.15 -10.71
C THR A 176 16.23 1.78 -10.46
N ASP A 177 17.08 1.13 -9.63
CA ASP A 177 18.49 1.54 -9.44
C ASP A 177 19.31 1.30 -10.72
#